data_6cc3cbf5cdb00fcdfbcdaca3cd194b73
#
_entry.id   6cc3cbf5cdb00fcdfbcdaca3cd194b73
#
_cell.length_a   1.000
_cell.length_b   1.000
_cell.length_c   1.000
_cell.angle_alpha   90.00
_cell.angle_beta   90.00
_cell.angle_gamma   90.00
#
_symmetry.space_group_name_H-M   'P 1'
#
loop_
_entity.id
_entity.type
_entity.pdbx_description
1 polymer ?
#
loop_
_entity_poly.entity_id
_entity_poly.type
_entity_poly.pdbx_seq_one_letter_code
_entity_poly.pdbx_strand_id
1 'polypeptide(L)'
;MVIPVLVHGKGIYDSDAMKMKYTGMVLEGSRIKEMGRFEELSQAYPDVRVMDFSDSYILPGLVNTHVHLEFTPCRDTYGIYRREDRKARLARAAEHARTLLRSGVTTVRDAGSSMDLVGALSGREAGSEPGTELPRIQAAGMPLTPDGGHLAFLGKTSNSTEELIQAVKERKSAGCGCVKLIVSGGQLTPGSVPEHDTYSRGEIRAAVEAAHELDFPRQPIA
;
A
#
# COMPACT_ATOMS: atom_id res chain seq x y z
N MET A 1 5.78 -3.64 -30.31
CA MET A 1 6.09 -5.03 -29.91
C MET A 1 6.96 -4.95 -28.66
N VAL A 2 6.53 -5.55 -27.56
CA VAL A 2 7.34 -5.56 -26.32
C VAL A 2 8.46 -6.58 -26.48
N ILE A 3 9.71 -6.14 -26.33
CA ILE A 3 10.85 -7.03 -26.42
C ILE A 3 10.96 -7.78 -25.08
N PRO A 4 10.97 -9.12 -25.08
CA PRO A 4 11.13 -9.89 -23.85
C PRO A 4 12.54 -9.72 -23.27
N VAL A 5 12.66 -9.98 -21.96
CA VAL A 5 13.94 -9.98 -21.22
C VAL A 5 14.06 -11.29 -20.47
N LEU A 6 15.20 -11.95 -20.56
CA LEU A 6 15.51 -13.14 -19.78
C LEU A 6 16.29 -12.75 -18.52
N VAL A 7 15.76 -13.10 -17.38
CA VAL A 7 16.41 -12.89 -16.07
C VAL A 7 17.05 -14.20 -15.63
N HIS A 8 18.35 -14.15 -15.30
CA HIS A 8 19.10 -15.25 -14.69
C HIS A 8 19.25 -15.02 -13.20
N GLY A 9 18.89 -15.95 -12.37
CA GLY A 9 19.04 -15.89 -10.91
C GLY A 9 19.70 -17.14 -10.35
N LYS A 10 20.42 -17.03 -9.22
CA LYS A 10 20.90 -18.19 -8.47
C LYS A 10 19.74 -19.12 -8.05
N GLY A 11 18.61 -18.52 -7.79
CA GLY A 11 17.35 -19.21 -7.54
C GLY A 11 16.20 -18.20 -7.58
N ILE A 12 15.10 -18.59 -8.17
CA ILE A 12 13.87 -17.80 -8.26
C ILE A 12 12.79 -18.49 -7.44
N TYR A 13 12.16 -17.75 -6.55
CA TYR A 13 11.14 -18.26 -5.64
C TYR A 13 9.83 -18.52 -6.39
N ASP A 14 9.31 -19.74 -6.23
CA ASP A 14 7.98 -20.14 -6.69
C ASP A 14 7.00 -19.98 -5.53
N SER A 15 6.07 -19.03 -5.63
CA SER A 15 5.09 -18.73 -4.58
C SER A 15 4.07 -19.86 -4.38
N ASP A 16 3.75 -20.60 -5.43
CA ASP A 16 2.79 -21.73 -5.35
C ASP A 16 3.45 -22.95 -4.69
N ALA A 17 4.71 -23.20 -5.06
CA ALA A 17 5.48 -24.31 -4.49
C ALA A 17 6.16 -23.95 -3.15
N MET A 18 6.12 -22.69 -2.73
CA MET A 18 6.74 -22.16 -1.50
C MET A 18 8.23 -22.52 -1.37
N LYS A 19 8.98 -22.49 -2.48
CA LYS A 19 10.42 -22.82 -2.50
C LYS A 19 11.15 -22.18 -3.67
N MET A 20 12.48 -22.14 -3.58
CA MET A 20 13.37 -21.86 -4.73
C MET A 20 13.26 -23.01 -5.72
N LYS A 21 12.93 -22.72 -6.98
CA LYS A 21 12.63 -23.76 -7.97
C LYS A 21 13.25 -23.50 -9.33
N TYR A 22 13.33 -22.25 -9.76
CA TYR A 22 13.76 -21.87 -11.08
C TYR A 22 15.10 -21.13 -11.03
N THR A 23 15.81 -21.03 -12.17
CA THR A 23 17.01 -20.21 -12.32
C THR A 23 16.86 -19.19 -13.45
N GLY A 24 15.82 -19.31 -14.26
CA GLY A 24 15.52 -18.40 -15.35
C GLY A 24 14.05 -17.93 -15.33
N MET A 25 13.82 -16.70 -15.76
CA MET A 25 12.50 -16.09 -15.90
C MET A 25 12.45 -15.19 -17.11
N VAL A 26 11.48 -15.40 -18.01
CA VAL A 26 11.22 -14.53 -19.16
C VAL A 26 10.18 -13.51 -18.79
N LEU A 27 10.53 -12.24 -18.90
CA LEU A 27 9.63 -11.10 -18.73
C LEU A 27 9.19 -10.57 -20.08
N GLU A 28 7.89 -10.32 -20.25
CA GLU A 28 7.32 -9.64 -21.41
C GLU A 28 6.47 -8.46 -20.94
N GLY A 29 7.03 -7.26 -21.03
CA GLY A 29 6.44 -6.07 -20.40
C GLY A 29 6.38 -6.20 -18.88
N SER A 30 5.19 -6.06 -18.32
CA SER A 30 4.92 -6.15 -16.87
C SER A 30 4.53 -7.56 -16.39
N ARG A 31 4.70 -8.59 -17.24
CA ARG A 31 4.27 -9.95 -16.92
C ARG A 31 5.41 -10.95 -16.98
N ILE A 32 5.38 -11.93 -16.09
CA ILE A 32 6.19 -13.13 -16.19
C ILE A 32 5.52 -14.01 -17.27
N LYS A 33 6.25 -14.25 -18.36
CA LYS A 33 5.80 -15.10 -19.46
C LYS A 33 6.06 -16.57 -19.17
N GLU A 34 7.25 -16.87 -18.66
CA GLU A 34 7.71 -18.23 -18.42
C GLU A 34 8.76 -18.25 -17.31
N MET A 35 8.79 -19.33 -16.52
CA MET A 35 9.84 -19.63 -15.54
C MET A 35 10.36 -21.04 -15.75
N GLY A 36 11.69 -21.23 -15.68
CA GLY A 36 12.34 -22.51 -15.95
C GLY A 36 13.79 -22.51 -15.54
N ARG A 37 14.54 -23.46 -16.10
CA ARG A 37 16.00 -23.44 -16.00
C ARG A 37 16.56 -22.41 -16.97
N PHE A 38 17.54 -21.65 -16.52
CA PHE A 38 18.14 -20.59 -17.34
C PHE A 38 18.69 -21.13 -18.66
N GLU A 39 19.37 -22.29 -18.62
CA GLU A 39 19.99 -22.90 -19.81
C GLU A 39 18.95 -23.28 -20.87
N GLU A 40 17.79 -23.77 -20.45
CA GLU A 40 16.68 -24.13 -21.35
C GLU A 40 16.04 -22.89 -21.97
N LEU A 41 15.76 -21.87 -21.13
CA LEU A 41 15.19 -20.62 -21.59
C LEU A 41 16.13 -19.83 -22.49
N SER A 42 17.44 -19.85 -22.24
CA SER A 42 18.42 -19.17 -23.09
C SER A 42 18.50 -19.78 -24.51
N GLN A 43 18.27 -21.09 -24.62
CA GLN A 43 18.16 -21.76 -25.92
C GLN A 43 16.85 -21.45 -26.65
N ALA A 44 15.73 -21.35 -25.89
CA ALA A 44 14.42 -21.02 -26.45
C ALA A 44 14.29 -19.55 -26.86
N TYR A 45 15.07 -18.67 -26.23
CA TYR A 45 15.06 -17.22 -26.45
C TYR A 45 16.48 -16.69 -26.73
N PRO A 46 17.15 -17.06 -27.84
CA PRO A 46 18.57 -16.79 -28.08
C PRO A 46 18.89 -15.30 -28.28
N ASP A 47 17.94 -14.50 -28.76
CA ASP A 47 18.16 -13.11 -29.15
C ASP A 47 17.62 -12.10 -28.12
N VAL A 48 17.21 -12.56 -26.94
CA VAL A 48 16.68 -11.66 -25.91
C VAL A 48 17.80 -11.09 -25.04
N ARG A 49 17.58 -9.88 -24.53
CA ARG A 49 18.46 -9.29 -23.52
C ARG A 49 18.45 -10.14 -22.26
N VAL A 50 19.62 -10.48 -21.75
CA VAL A 50 19.79 -11.17 -20.46
C VAL A 50 20.08 -10.13 -19.37
N MET A 51 19.38 -10.23 -18.24
CA MET A 51 19.71 -9.59 -16.98
C MET A 51 20.28 -10.65 -16.05
N ASP A 52 21.58 -10.57 -15.77
CA ASP A 52 22.29 -11.57 -14.98
C ASP A 52 22.35 -11.21 -13.50
N PHE A 53 21.73 -12.03 -12.68
CA PHE A 53 21.73 -12.05 -11.22
C PHE A 53 22.07 -13.45 -10.71
N SER A 54 22.98 -14.16 -11.39
CA SER A 54 23.35 -15.56 -11.09
C SER A 54 23.96 -15.76 -9.71
N ASP A 55 24.41 -14.69 -9.06
CA ASP A 55 24.90 -14.67 -7.67
C ASP A 55 23.81 -14.38 -6.63
N SER A 56 22.60 -14.02 -7.07
CA SER A 56 21.52 -13.48 -6.22
C SER A 56 20.24 -14.32 -6.31
N TYR A 57 19.52 -14.41 -5.20
CA TYR A 57 18.18 -15.00 -5.19
C TYR A 57 17.14 -13.95 -5.57
N ILE A 58 16.15 -14.36 -6.36
CA ILE A 58 15.05 -13.52 -6.82
C ILE A 58 13.79 -13.92 -6.08
N LEU A 59 13.17 -12.96 -5.42
CA LEU A 59 11.95 -13.08 -4.65
C LEU A 59 10.86 -12.17 -5.23
N PRO A 60 9.57 -12.49 -5.03
CA PRO A 60 8.51 -11.50 -5.21
C PRO A 60 8.77 -10.26 -4.37
N GLY A 61 8.37 -9.10 -4.86
CA GLY A 61 8.45 -7.86 -4.08
C GLY A 61 7.68 -7.98 -2.77
N LEU A 62 8.24 -7.42 -1.70
CA LEU A 62 7.63 -7.44 -0.38
C LEU A 62 6.37 -6.55 -0.34
N VAL A 63 5.42 -6.92 0.51
CA VAL A 63 4.20 -6.16 0.75
C VAL A 63 4.18 -5.67 2.21
N ASN A 64 4.07 -4.36 2.41
CA ASN A 64 3.82 -3.79 3.73
C ASN A 64 2.35 -3.39 3.85
N THR A 65 1.61 -4.07 4.69
CA THR A 65 0.15 -3.94 4.81
C THR A 65 -0.30 -2.86 5.79
N HIS A 66 0.61 -2.16 6.48
CA HIS A 66 0.25 -1.12 7.43
C HIS A 66 1.35 -0.05 7.54
N VAL A 67 1.18 1.02 6.78
CA VAL A 67 2.04 2.20 6.84
C VAL A 67 1.20 3.48 7.00
N HIS A 68 1.84 4.56 7.38
CA HIS A 68 1.33 5.93 7.37
C HIS A 68 2.37 6.81 6.68
N LEU A 69 2.28 6.96 5.37
CA LEU A 69 3.33 7.60 4.57
C LEU A 69 3.53 9.08 4.90
N GLU A 70 2.48 9.78 5.32
CA GLU A 70 2.57 11.19 5.70
C GLU A 70 3.17 11.44 7.08
N PHE A 71 3.40 10.41 7.89
CA PHE A 71 3.85 10.59 9.27
C PHE A 71 5.36 10.46 9.40
N THR A 72 5.97 11.36 10.18
CA THR A 72 7.36 11.25 10.58
C THR A 72 7.46 10.33 11.80
N PRO A 73 8.27 9.26 11.78
CA PRO A 73 8.42 8.36 12.92
C PRO A 73 9.27 9.02 14.03
N CYS A 74 8.65 9.83 14.88
CA CYS A 74 9.29 10.53 15.98
C CYS A 74 8.32 10.72 17.15
N ARG A 75 8.80 11.31 18.27
CA ARG A 75 7.97 11.53 19.46
C ARG A 75 6.83 12.55 19.25
N ASP A 76 7.01 13.53 18.36
CA ASP A 76 6.04 14.60 18.08
C ASP A 76 5.45 14.47 16.66
N THR A 77 5.09 13.27 16.24
CA THR A 77 4.46 13.01 14.94
C THR A 77 3.21 13.86 14.73
N TYR A 78 2.34 13.94 15.74
CA TYR A 78 1.12 14.76 15.69
C TYR A 78 1.43 16.24 15.49
N GLY A 79 2.33 16.82 16.28
CA GLY A 79 2.68 18.23 16.19
C GLY A 79 3.37 18.58 14.87
N ILE A 80 4.23 17.72 14.35
CA ILE A 80 4.85 17.90 13.03
C ILE A 80 3.77 17.92 11.95
N TYR A 81 2.89 16.91 11.91
CA TYR A 81 1.81 16.83 10.93
C TYR A 81 0.93 18.08 10.93
N ARG A 82 0.59 18.61 12.10
CA ARG A 82 -0.26 19.79 12.27
C ARG A 82 0.40 21.11 11.83
N ARG A 83 1.71 21.21 11.91
CA ARG A 83 2.46 22.42 11.52
C ARG A 83 2.84 22.47 10.05
N GLU A 84 2.88 21.32 9.39
CA GLU A 84 3.29 21.23 7.99
C GLU A 84 2.15 21.50 7.03
N ASP A 85 2.52 22.12 5.90
CA ASP A 85 1.60 22.30 4.80
C ASP A 85 1.42 21.02 3.97
N ARG A 86 0.42 21.06 3.08
CA ARG A 86 0.10 19.97 2.17
C ARG A 86 1.31 19.50 1.33
N LYS A 87 2.08 20.45 0.81
CA LYS A 87 3.21 20.16 -0.09
C LYS A 87 4.32 19.40 0.65
N ALA A 88 4.65 19.84 1.87
CA ALA A 88 5.66 19.18 2.69
C ALA A 88 5.24 17.75 3.05
N ARG A 89 3.97 17.53 3.46
CA ARG A 89 3.44 16.20 3.76
C ARG A 89 3.50 15.25 2.57
N LEU A 90 3.07 15.70 1.37
CA LEU A 90 3.11 14.88 0.16
C LEU A 90 4.53 14.58 -0.31
N ALA A 91 5.45 15.54 -0.20
CA ALA A 91 6.86 15.32 -0.53
C ALA A 91 7.49 14.27 0.38
N ARG A 92 7.22 14.35 1.68
CA ARG A 92 7.67 13.34 2.65
C ARG A 92 7.04 11.96 2.38
N ALA A 93 5.76 11.90 2.12
CA ALA A 93 5.08 10.63 1.78
C ALA A 93 5.69 9.96 0.56
N ALA A 94 6.02 10.73 -0.47
CA ALA A 94 6.71 10.21 -1.65
C ALA A 94 8.12 9.70 -1.32
N GLU A 95 8.87 10.40 -0.45
CA GLU A 95 10.22 9.95 -0.06
C GLU A 95 10.18 8.69 0.81
N HIS A 96 9.23 8.59 1.74
CA HIS A 96 9.01 7.37 2.51
C HIS A 96 8.64 6.18 1.60
N ALA A 97 7.76 6.41 0.61
CA ALA A 97 7.39 5.40 -0.36
C ALA A 97 8.60 4.93 -1.20
N ARG A 98 9.46 5.85 -1.67
CA ARG A 98 10.71 5.50 -2.37
C ARG A 98 11.66 4.69 -1.48
N THR A 99 11.78 5.08 -0.21
CA THR A 99 12.63 4.36 0.75
C THR A 99 12.16 2.91 0.92
N LEU A 100 10.84 2.70 1.02
CA LEU A 100 10.25 1.36 1.07
C LEU A 100 10.52 0.59 -0.23
N LEU A 101 10.35 1.22 -1.39
CA LEU A 101 10.65 0.57 -2.68
C LEU A 101 12.12 0.14 -2.78
N ARG A 102 13.06 1.01 -2.41
CA ARG A 102 14.51 0.69 -2.37
C ARG A 102 14.84 -0.44 -1.40
N SER A 103 14.00 -0.67 -0.39
CA SER A 103 14.12 -1.80 0.55
C SER A 103 13.48 -3.10 0.04
N GLY A 104 12.96 -3.11 -1.21
CA GLY A 104 12.30 -4.27 -1.80
C GLY A 104 10.79 -4.35 -1.53
N VAL A 105 10.18 -3.35 -0.89
CA VAL A 105 8.73 -3.29 -0.66
C VAL A 105 8.08 -2.67 -1.89
N THR A 106 7.47 -3.50 -2.73
CA THR A 106 6.87 -3.08 -4.02
C THR A 106 5.39 -2.72 -3.91
N THR A 107 4.75 -3.04 -2.78
CA THR A 107 3.35 -2.70 -2.51
C THR A 107 3.18 -2.30 -1.06
N VAL A 108 2.45 -1.21 -0.83
CA VAL A 108 2.12 -0.73 0.52
C VAL A 108 0.62 -0.48 0.66
N ARG A 109 0.08 -0.76 1.85
CA ARG A 109 -1.24 -0.28 2.25
C ARG A 109 -1.06 0.84 3.26
N ASP A 110 -1.42 2.07 2.85
CA ASP A 110 -1.46 3.22 3.75
C ASP A 110 -2.78 3.20 4.52
N ALA A 111 -2.67 2.93 5.82
CA ALA A 111 -3.80 2.70 6.72
C ALA A 111 -4.34 3.99 7.38
N GLY A 112 -4.00 5.14 6.84
CA GLY A 112 -4.51 6.43 7.31
C GLY A 112 -3.63 7.59 6.88
N SER A 113 -4.18 8.45 6.05
CA SER A 113 -3.52 9.62 5.45
C SER A 113 -4.56 10.67 5.10
N SER A 114 -4.13 11.81 4.61
CA SER A 114 -5.03 12.81 4.01
C SER A 114 -5.63 12.30 2.68
N MET A 115 -6.76 12.86 2.28
CA MET A 115 -7.32 12.58 0.94
C MET A 115 -6.43 13.14 -0.18
N ASP A 116 -5.59 14.11 0.12
CA ASP A 116 -4.58 14.63 -0.81
C ASP A 116 -3.57 13.55 -1.24
N LEU A 117 -3.16 12.67 -0.31
CA LEU A 117 -2.28 11.54 -0.62
C LEU A 117 -2.94 10.57 -1.60
N VAL A 118 -4.23 10.26 -1.38
CA VAL A 118 -4.98 9.38 -2.28
C VAL A 118 -4.94 9.93 -3.71
N GLY A 119 -5.30 11.19 -3.90
CA GLY A 119 -5.31 11.81 -5.23
C GLY A 119 -3.93 11.99 -5.86
N ALA A 120 -2.88 12.18 -5.04
CA ALA A 120 -1.55 12.47 -5.54
C ALA A 120 -0.69 11.23 -5.80
N LEU A 121 -0.79 10.19 -4.98
CA LEU A 121 0.13 9.06 -4.97
C LEU A 121 -0.53 7.70 -5.16
N SER A 122 -1.79 7.52 -4.76
CA SER A 122 -2.49 6.24 -4.90
C SER A 122 -2.88 5.99 -6.36
N GLY A 123 -2.81 4.74 -6.79
CA GLY A 123 -3.18 4.33 -8.15
C GLY A 123 -2.18 4.74 -9.25
N ARG A 124 -1.05 5.38 -8.92
CA ARG A 124 0.03 5.59 -9.89
C ARG A 124 0.70 4.27 -10.22
N GLU A 125 0.85 3.98 -11.50
CA GLU A 125 1.67 2.85 -11.93
C GLU A 125 3.14 3.14 -11.62
N ALA A 126 3.84 2.14 -11.11
CA ALA A 126 5.28 2.22 -10.92
C ALA A 126 5.96 2.49 -12.27
N GLY A 127 6.71 3.59 -12.41
CA GLY A 127 7.65 3.73 -13.49
C GLY A 127 7.31 4.67 -14.65
N SER A 128 6.55 5.73 -14.43
CA SER A 128 6.31 6.72 -15.50
C SER A 128 7.55 7.52 -15.92
N GLU A 129 8.53 7.73 -15.01
CA GLU A 129 9.82 8.38 -15.31
C GLU A 129 10.92 7.82 -14.40
N PRO A 130 12.17 7.62 -14.91
CA PRO A 130 13.28 7.17 -14.08
C PRO A 130 13.52 8.07 -12.86
N GLY A 131 13.60 7.47 -11.67
CA GLY A 131 13.80 8.17 -10.40
C GLY A 131 12.52 8.68 -9.75
N THR A 132 11.36 8.47 -10.37
CA THR A 132 10.04 8.79 -9.78
C THR A 132 9.26 7.55 -9.33
N GLU A 133 9.91 6.39 -9.43
CA GLU A 133 9.30 5.12 -9.10
C GLU A 133 8.81 5.10 -7.65
N LEU A 134 7.60 4.62 -7.47
CA LEU A 134 6.96 4.40 -6.17
C LEU A 134 6.46 2.95 -6.10
N PRO A 135 6.34 2.36 -4.91
CA PRO A 135 5.60 1.13 -4.76
C PRO A 135 4.15 1.35 -5.16
N ARG A 136 3.42 0.28 -5.45
CA ARG A 136 1.97 0.36 -5.55
C ARG A 136 1.40 0.79 -4.19
N ILE A 137 0.67 1.90 -4.16
CA ILE A 137 0.08 2.43 -2.93
C ILE A 137 -1.43 2.17 -2.94
N GLN A 138 -1.89 1.38 -1.97
CA GLN A 138 -3.31 1.19 -1.68
C GLN A 138 -3.65 2.02 -0.44
N ALA A 139 -4.19 3.23 -0.64
CA ALA A 139 -4.46 4.14 0.45
C ALA A 139 -5.91 4.03 0.96
N ALA A 140 -6.08 4.07 2.27
CA ALA A 140 -7.39 4.19 2.93
C ALA A 140 -7.90 5.65 2.95
N GLY A 141 -7.01 6.60 2.78
CA GLY A 141 -7.33 8.01 3.03
C GLY A 141 -7.62 8.29 4.51
N MET A 142 -8.47 9.26 4.78
CA MET A 142 -8.86 9.59 6.16
C MET A 142 -9.58 8.41 6.81
N PRO A 143 -9.12 7.93 7.98
CA PRO A 143 -9.82 6.89 8.73
C PRO A 143 -11.25 7.30 9.13
N LEU A 144 -12.13 6.33 9.27
CA LEU A 144 -13.43 6.52 9.89
C LEU A 144 -13.22 6.52 11.40
N THR A 145 -13.46 7.64 12.04
CA THR A 145 -13.25 7.87 13.49
C THR A 145 -14.24 8.92 13.99
N PRO A 146 -14.72 8.86 15.24
CA PRO A 146 -15.59 9.90 15.81
C PRO A 146 -14.77 11.13 16.21
N ASP A 147 -15.48 12.20 16.60
CA ASP A 147 -14.87 13.39 17.17
C ASP A 147 -14.00 13.04 18.39
N GLY A 148 -12.78 13.59 18.42
CA GLY A 148 -11.81 13.28 19.46
C GLY A 148 -11.21 11.86 19.40
N GLY A 149 -11.62 11.03 18.46
CA GLY A 149 -11.09 9.68 18.26
C GLY A 149 -9.67 9.69 17.70
N HIS A 150 -9.05 8.50 17.69
CA HIS A 150 -7.71 8.35 17.13
C HIS A 150 -7.68 8.75 15.65
N LEU A 151 -6.66 9.51 15.25
CA LEU A 151 -6.48 10.07 13.90
C LEU A 151 -7.57 11.05 13.43
N ALA A 152 -8.46 11.55 14.31
CA ALA A 152 -9.46 12.55 13.96
C ALA A 152 -8.84 13.85 13.37
N PHE A 153 -7.59 14.13 13.66
CA PHE A 153 -6.87 15.29 13.13
C PHE A 153 -6.58 15.20 11.61
N LEU A 154 -6.77 14.04 11.00
CA LEU A 154 -6.59 13.87 9.55
C LEU A 154 -7.72 14.49 8.72
N GLY A 155 -8.87 14.76 9.33
CA GLY A 155 -9.95 15.46 8.63
C GLY A 155 -11.34 15.17 9.18
N LYS A 156 -12.30 14.88 8.30
CA LYS A 156 -13.70 14.69 8.63
C LYS A 156 -13.91 13.45 9.51
N THR A 157 -14.66 13.62 10.58
CA THR A 157 -15.08 12.58 11.53
C THR A 157 -16.44 12.00 11.17
N SER A 158 -16.83 10.91 11.82
CA SER A 158 -18.13 10.24 11.62
C SER A 158 -18.68 9.81 12.97
N ASN A 159 -19.81 10.40 13.39
CA ASN A 159 -20.36 10.26 14.74
C ASN A 159 -21.68 9.48 14.77
N SER A 160 -22.17 9.01 13.62
CA SER A 160 -23.37 8.18 13.49
C SER A 160 -23.21 7.10 12.44
N THR A 161 -24.11 6.13 12.43
CA THR A 161 -24.14 5.06 11.42
C THR A 161 -24.26 5.64 10.01
N GLU A 162 -25.12 6.64 9.81
CA GLU A 162 -25.35 7.30 8.53
C GLU A 162 -24.09 8.00 8.04
N GLU A 163 -23.38 8.70 8.93
CA GLU A 163 -22.10 9.36 8.62
C GLU A 163 -21.01 8.36 8.28
N LEU A 164 -20.94 7.20 8.96
CA LEU A 164 -20.02 6.12 8.64
C LEU A 164 -20.28 5.57 7.23
N ILE A 165 -21.53 5.25 6.89
CA ILE A 165 -21.91 4.77 5.57
C ILE A 165 -21.57 5.80 4.49
N GLN A 166 -21.87 7.07 4.74
CA GLN A 166 -21.55 8.16 3.83
C GLN A 166 -20.05 8.32 3.64
N ALA A 167 -19.26 8.23 4.73
CA ALA A 167 -17.80 8.27 4.66
C ALA A 167 -17.22 7.12 3.84
N VAL A 168 -17.74 5.90 3.96
CA VAL A 168 -17.33 4.76 3.10
C VAL A 168 -17.56 5.07 1.61
N LYS A 169 -18.74 5.63 1.26
CA LYS A 169 -19.05 6.03 -0.12
C LYS A 169 -18.10 7.11 -0.63
N GLU A 170 -17.78 8.11 0.19
CA GLU A 170 -16.82 9.16 -0.12
C GLU A 170 -15.42 8.58 -0.38
N ARG A 171 -14.95 7.59 0.40
CA ARG A 171 -13.66 6.90 0.17
C ARG A 171 -13.65 6.15 -1.15
N LYS A 172 -14.74 5.45 -1.50
CA LYS A 172 -14.86 4.76 -2.80
C LYS A 172 -14.79 5.75 -3.96
N SER A 173 -15.58 6.81 -3.89
CA SER A 173 -15.62 7.84 -4.94
C SER A 173 -14.28 8.56 -5.13
N ALA A 174 -13.48 8.68 -4.07
CA ALA A 174 -12.16 9.29 -4.10
C ALA A 174 -11.04 8.34 -4.58
N GLY A 175 -11.37 7.08 -4.89
CA GLY A 175 -10.39 6.10 -5.37
C GLY A 175 -9.55 5.46 -4.27
N CYS A 176 -10.00 5.49 -3.01
CA CYS A 176 -9.35 4.73 -1.94
C CYS A 176 -9.40 3.24 -2.25
N GLY A 177 -8.30 2.53 -1.98
CA GLY A 177 -8.19 1.09 -2.21
C GLY A 177 -8.72 0.23 -1.06
N CYS A 178 -8.93 0.83 0.11
CA CYS A 178 -9.50 0.20 1.31
C CYS A 178 -10.13 1.24 2.22
N VAL A 179 -10.82 0.78 3.26
CA VAL A 179 -11.36 1.62 4.33
C VAL A 179 -10.62 1.29 5.63
N LYS A 180 -10.20 2.31 6.36
CA LYS A 180 -9.69 2.18 7.75
C LYS A 180 -10.77 2.63 8.72
N LEU A 181 -11.20 1.73 9.58
CA LEU A 181 -12.11 2.01 10.70
C LEU A 181 -11.30 2.00 12.00
N ILE A 182 -11.42 3.06 12.79
CA ILE A 182 -10.82 3.15 14.13
C ILE A 182 -11.85 2.60 15.12
N VAL A 183 -11.57 1.44 15.70
CA VAL A 183 -12.47 0.74 16.63
C VAL A 183 -12.10 0.93 18.10
N SER A 184 -10.90 1.45 18.35
CA SER A 184 -10.42 1.83 19.68
C SER A 184 -9.56 3.08 19.61
N GLY A 185 -9.19 3.66 20.74
CA GLY A 185 -8.26 4.77 20.76
C GLY A 185 -6.84 4.38 20.35
N GLY A 186 -5.92 5.33 20.40
CA GLY A 186 -4.52 5.10 20.05
C GLY A 186 -3.60 6.20 20.58
N GLN A 187 -2.29 5.93 20.58
CA GLN A 187 -1.29 6.78 21.23
C GLN A 187 -0.90 8.03 20.41
N LEU A 188 -1.14 8.03 19.09
CA LEU A 188 -0.70 9.13 18.24
C LEU A 188 -1.52 10.40 18.38
N THR A 189 -2.77 10.29 18.82
CA THR A 189 -3.70 11.41 18.97
C THR A 189 -3.79 11.82 20.44
N PRO A 190 -3.44 13.05 20.81
CA PRO A 190 -3.55 13.52 22.18
C PRO A 190 -4.97 13.37 22.72
N GLY A 191 -5.10 12.79 23.93
CA GLY A 191 -6.40 12.55 24.59
C GLY A 191 -7.13 11.29 24.13
N SER A 192 -6.68 10.60 23.09
CA SER A 192 -7.22 9.31 22.68
C SER A 192 -6.69 8.20 23.60
N VAL A 193 -7.58 7.32 24.07
CA VAL A 193 -7.27 6.25 25.03
C VAL A 193 -7.44 4.89 24.35
N PRO A 194 -6.37 4.09 24.20
CA PRO A 194 -6.40 2.83 23.47
C PRO A 194 -7.44 1.81 23.95
N GLU A 195 -7.79 1.84 25.23
CA GLU A 195 -8.70 0.92 25.88
C GLU A 195 -10.18 1.28 25.66
N HIS A 196 -10.47 2.44 25.07
CA HIS A 196 -11.85 2.88 24.84
C HIS A 196 -12.33 2.48 23.46
N ASP A 197 -13.43 1.76 23.39
CA ASP A 197 -14.15 1.50 22.14
C ASP A 197 -14.68 2.80 21.56
N THR A 198 -14.51 2.99 20.24
CA THR A 198 -14.96 4.19 19.53
C THR A 198 -16.34 4.05 18.92
N TYR A 199 -16.73 2.82 18.56
CA TYR A 199 -18.00 2.51 17.93
C TYR A 199 -18.64 1.27 18.52
N SER A 200 -19.97 1.23 18.52
CA SER A 200 -20.73 0.05 18.84
C SER A 200 -20.57 -1.03 17.78
N ARG A 201 -20.89 -2.28 18.15
CA ARG A 201 -20.89 -3.41 17.20
C ARG A 201 -21.83 -3.20 16.01
N GLY A 202 -22.96 -2.48 16.22
CA GLY A 202 -23.92 -2.15 15.18
C GLY A 202 -23.33 -1.19 14.15
N GLU A 203 -22.67 -0.12 14.60
CA GLU A 203 -21.99 0.85 13.74
C GLU A 203 -20.84 0.23 12.96
N ILE A 204 -20.01 -0.59 13.62
CA ILE A 204 -18.92 -1.33 12.95
C ILE A 204 -19.49 -2.22 11.84
N ARG A 205 -20.56 -2.97 12.13
CA ARG A 205 -21.21 -3.85 11.15
C ARG A 205 -21.73 -3.05 9.96
N ALA A 206 -22.43 -1.96 10.18
CA ALA A 206 -22.98 -1.12 9.11
C ALA A 206 -21.89 -0.54 8.20
N ALA A 207 -20.77 -0.08 8.78
CA ALA A 207 -19.63 0.40 8.01
C ALA A 207 -18.98 -0.71 7.15
N VAL A 208 -18.84 -1.91 7.71
CA VAL A 208 -18.27 -3.08 7.01
C VAL A 208 -19.18 -3.55 5.88
N GLU A 209 -20.49 -3.65 6.12
CA GLU A 209 -21.48 -4.02 5.11
C GLU A 209 -21.47 -3.01 3.95
N ALA A 210 -21.52 -1.71 4.25
CA ALA A 210 -21.43 -0.66 3.24
C ALA A 210 -20.12 -0.73 2.41
N ALA A 211 -19.00 -1.07 3.05
CA ALA A 211 -17.74 -1.24 2.34
C ALA A 211 -17.77 -2.47 1.41
N HIS A 212 -18.35 -3.57 1.85
CA HIS A 212 -18.50 -4.79 1.03
C HIS A 212 -19.44 -4.60 -0.16
N GLU A 213 -20.54 -3.88 0.02
CA GLU A 213 -21.47 -3.52 -1.06
C GLU A 213 -20.81 -2.68 -2.17
N LEU A 214 -19.76 -1.95 -1.82
CA LEU A 214 -18.97 -1.14 -2.74
C LEU A 214 -17.69 -1.83 -3.23
N ASP A 215 -17.58 -3.16 -3.10
CA ASP A 215 -16.43 -3.95 -3.54
C ASP A 215 -15.09 -3.47 -2.96
N PHE A 216 -15.06 -3.04 -1.71
CA PHE A 216 -13.81 -2.93 -0.98
C PHE A 216 -13.31 -4.32 -0.58
N PRO A 217 -11.98 -4.56 -0.53
CA PRO A 217 -11.43 -5.84 -0.15
C PRO A 217 -11.91 -6.31 1.23
N ARG A 218 -12.35 -7.57 1.30
CA ARG A 218 -12.83 -8.22 2.54
C ARG A 218 -11.67 -8.71 3.40
N GLN A 219 -10.70 -7.86 3.67
CA GLN A 219 -9.56 -8.24 4.52
C GLN A 219 -9.62 -7.48 5.83
N PRO A 220 -9.44 -8.17 6.99
CA PRO A 220 -9.35 -7.49 8.27
C PRO A 220 -8.18 -6.52 8.25
N ILE A 221 -8.41 -5.32 8.74
CA ILE A 221 -7.37 -4.34 9.00
C ILE A 221 -6.98 -4.56 10.46
N ALA A 222 -5.70 -4.85 10.67
CA ALA A 222 -5.14 -4.88 12.01
C ALA A 222 -5.08 -3.47 12.60
#